data_2ab655a0e67537cc394ea001e17168ea
#
_entry.id   2ab655a0e67537cc394ea001e17168ea
#
_cell.length_a   1.000
_cell.length_b   1.000
_cell.length_c   1.000
_cell.angle_alpha   90.00
_cell.angle_beta   90.00
_cell.angle_gamma   90.00
#
_symmetry.space_group_name_H-M   'P 1'
#
loop_
_entity.id
_entity.type
_entity.pdbx_description
1 polymer ?
#
loop_
_entity_poly.entity_id
_entity_poly.type
_entity_poly.pdbx_seq_one_letter_code
_entity_poly.pdbx_strand_id
1 'polypeptide(L)'
;MMRGEIPSRHRQSFVHRRLAKNPDLARKLEQMALPLAPLIELDQGAVHPAFPRTVLNFWLLTDEQLESLAQFYHQKTPNKFTGLYPCPIKWSSHMSLEEKRRRMGKFIGLRGCESPIMLKTEEEIMAEVRLARQAAEDEMWRRKQFPWQF
;
A
#
# COMPACT_ATOMS: atom_id res chain seq x y z
N MET A 1 -3.48 -13.95 58.55
CA MET A 1 -2.85 -14.82 57.51
C MET A 1 -2.80 -14.06 56.21
N MET A 2 -1.66 -13.50 55.90
CA MET A 2 -1.43 -12.96 54.58
C MET A 2 -1.27 -14.13 53.64
N ARG A 3 -2.24 -14.34 52.78
CA ARG A 3 -2.04 -15.14 51.60
C ARG A 3 -1.07 -14.33 50.73
N GLY A 4 0.18 -14.76 50.66
CA GLY A 4 1.08 -14.23 49.67
C GLY A 4 0.44 -14.42 48.32
N GLU A 5 0.03 -13.35 47.68
CA GLU A 5 -0.26 -13.39 46.26
C GLU A 5 1.01 -13.88 45.59
N ILE A 6 0.98 -15.11 45.15
CA ILE A 6 1.96 -15.59 44.20
C ILE A 6 1.81 -14.63 43.02
N PRO A 7 2.83 -13.80 42.72
CA PRO A 7 2.74 -12.99 41.50
C PRO A 7 2.41 -13.97 40.40
N SER A 8 1.24 -13.83 39.83
CA SER A 8 0.89 -14.57 38.66
C SER A 8 2.06 -14.30 37.72
N ARG A 9 2.90 -15.28 37.52
CA ARG A 9 3.82 -15.27 36.40
C ARG A 9 2.91 -15.03 35.24
N HIS A 10 2.87 -13.78 34.77
CA HIS A 10 2.15 -13.46 33.56
C HIS A 10 2.59 -14.50 32.56
N ARG A 11 1.73 -15.44 32.28
CA ARG A 11 1.94 -16.31 31.13
C ARG A 11 2.07 -15.35 29.98
N GLN A 12 3.30 -15.06 29.61
CA GLN A 12 3.54 -14.29 28.41
C GLN A 12 2.70 -14.96 27.35
N SER A 13 1.73 -14.22 26.82
CA SER A 13 0.88 -14.76 25.79
C SER A 13 1.77 -15.33 24.67
N PHE A 14 1.29 -16.33 23.99
CA PHE A 14 1.99 -16.91 22.84
C PHE A 14 2.51 -15.83 21.87
N VAL A 15 1.73 -14.76 21.71
CA VAL A 15 2.10 -13.59 20.91
C VAL A 15 3.34 -12.88 21.49
N HIS A 16 3.39 -12.65 22.80
CA HIS A 16 4.54 -12.00 23.46
C HIS A 16 5.82 -12.82 23.29
N ARG A 17 5.73 -14.15 23.37
CA ARG A 17 6.89 -15.02 23.15
C ARG A 17 7.40 -14.95 21.71
N ARG A 18 6.50 -14.90 20.74
CA ARG A 18 6.88 -14.72 19.33
C ARG A 18 7.48 -13.35 19.06
N LEU A 19 6.93 -12.32 19.67
CA LEU A 19 7.46 -10.95 19.55
C LEU A 19 8.88 -10.84 20.09
N ALA A 20 9.15 -11.48 21.22
CA ALA A 20 10.50 -11.51 21.80
C ALA A 20 11.54 -12.22 20.91
N LYS A 21 11.10 -13.21 20.12
CA LYS A 21 11.96 -13.97 19.22
C LYS A 21 12.10 -13.35 17.83
N ASN A 22 11.17 -12.50 17.42
CA ASN A 22 11.15 -11.92 16.08
C ASN A 22 10.82 -10.41 16.15
N PRO A 23 11.84 -9.54 16.18
CA PRO A 23 11.63 -8.09 16.22
C PRO A 23 10.92 -7.55 14.97
N ASP A 24 11.03 -8.20 13.83
CA ASP A 24 10.30 -7.80 12.61
C ASP A 24 8.80 -8.01 12.75
N LEU A 25 8.38 -9.04 13.47
CA LEU A 25 6.97 -9.28 13.78
C LEU A 25 6.40 -8.18 14.65
N ALA A 26 7.14 -7.73 15.67
CA ALA A 26 6.73 -6.61 16.53
C ALA A 26 6.49 -5.34 15.70
N ARG A 27 7.41 -5.01 14.80
CA ARG A 27 7.29 -3.87 13.90
C ARG A 27 6.08 -3.97 12.98
N LYS A 28 5.83 -5.15 12.42
CA LYS A 28 4.66 -5.39 11.56
C LYS A 28 3.35 -5.22 12.34
N LEU A 29 3.28 -5.71 13.58
CA LEU A 29 2.10 -5.55 14.42
C LEU A 29 1.87 -4.10 14.81
N GLU A 30 2.90 -3.33 15.09
CA GLU A 30 2.80 -1.90 15.33
C GLU A 30 2.26 -1.16 14.10
N GLN A 31 2.75 -1.49 12.92
CA GLN A 31 2.26 -0.93 11.66
C GLN A 31 0.79 -1.29 11.40
N MET A 32 0.41 -2.52 11.69
CA MET A 32 -0.97 -2.99 11.54
C MET A 32 -1.95 -2.33 12.52
N ALA A 33 -1.45 -1.89 13.67
CA ALA A 33 -2.25 -1.17 14.68
C ALA A 33 -2.39 0.34 14.39
N LEU A 34 -1.69 0.87 13.38
CA LEU A 34 -1.79 2.28 13.03
C LEU A 34 -3.21 2.67 12.67
N PRO A 35 -3.73 3.77 13.24
CA PRO A 35 -5.06 4.25 12.89
C PRO A 35 -5.08 4.85 11.50
N LEU A 36 -6.21 4.68 10.80
CA LEU A 36 -6.47 5.32 9.52
C LEU A 36 -7.43 6.48 9.70
N ALA A 37 -7.12 7.61 9.08
CA ALA A 37 -8.02 8.75 9.04
C ALA A 37 -9.26 8.40 8.20
N PRO A 38 -10.48 8.62 8.72
CA PRO A 38 -11.70 8.36 7.95
C PRO A 38 -11.76 9.23 6.71
N LEU A 39 -12.12 8.63 5.58
CA LEU A 39 -12.37 9.36 4.35
C LEU A 39 -13.84 9.77 4.28
N ILE A 40 -14.05 11.05 4.04
CA ILE A 40 -15.39 11.64 3.97
C ILE A 40 -15.86 11.62 2.51
N GLU A 41 -17.05 11.09 2.29
CA GLU A 41 -17.72 11.11 1.01
C GLU A 41 -18.14 12.55 0.65
N LEU A 42 -17.94 12.96 -0.60
CA LEU A 42 -18.04 14.37 -1.01
C LEU A 42 -19.48 14.87 -1.22
N ASP A 43 -20.44 13.99 -1.47
CA ASP A 43 -21.82 14.37 -1.71
C ASP A 43 -22.58 14.67 -0.39
N GLN A 44 -22.52 13.75 0.56
CA GLN A 44 -23.26 13.82 1.82
C GLN A 44 -22.41 14.09 3.06
N GLY A 45 -21.09 14.09 2.92
CA GLY A 45 -20.17 14.28 4.04
C GLY A 45 -20.13 13.14 5.04
N ALA A 46 -20.50 11.93 4.62
CA ALA A 46 -20.55 10.74 5.47
C ALA A 46 -19.30 9.87 5.35
N VAL A 47 -19.04 9.05 6.38
CA VAL A 47 -18.03 8.02 6.36
C VAL A 47 -18.71 6.67 6.22
N HIS A 48 -18.19 5.81 5.34
CA HIS A 48 -18.74 4.47 5.15
C HIS A 48 -18.64 3.63 6.43
N PRO A 49 -19.70 2.89 6.82
CA PRO A 49 -19.69 2.07 8.04
C PRO A 49 -18.59 1.01 8.08
N ALA A 50 -18.19 0.49 6.91
CA ALA A 50 -17.12 -0.49 6.78
C ALA A 50 -15.74 0.12 6.55
N PHE A 51 -15.60 1.45 6.65
CA PHE A 51 -14.29 2.09 6.51
C PHE A 51 -13.35 1.56 7.59
N PRO A 52 -12.15 1.08 7.22
CA PRO A 52 -11.25 0.46 8.18
C PRO A 52 -10.70 1.49 9.18
N ARG A 53 -10.71 1.16 10.46
CA ARG A 53 -10.17 2.02 11.51
C ARG A 53 -8.67 1.94 11.64
N THR A 54 -8.10 0.78 11.31
CA THR A 54 -6.67 0.51 11.39
C THR A 54 -6.18 -0.13 10.10
N VAL A 55 -4.86 -0.16 9.90
CA VAL A 55 -4.24 -0.85 8.77
C VAL A 55 -4.62 -2.33 8.75
N LEU A 56 -4.67 -3.00 9.92
CA LEU A 56 -5.10 -4.39 10.01
C LEU A 56 -6.53 -4.57 9.49
N ASN A 57 -7.45 -3.71 9.92
CA ASN A 57 -8.84 -3.77 9.47
C ASN A 57 -8.96 -3.61 7.96
N PHE A 58 -8.11 -2.76 7.37
CA PHE A 58 -8.03 -2.62 5.92
C PHE A 58 -7.67 -3.95 5.23
N TRP A 59 -6.65 -4.65 5.73
CA TRP A 59 -6.22 -5.92 5.15
C TRP A 59 -7.22 -7.05 5.35
N LEU A 60 -8.17 -6.91 6.29
CA LEU A 60 -9.24 -7.87 6.55
C LEU A 60 -10.53 -7.57 5.78
N LEU A 61 -10.58 -6.50 4.99
CA LEU A 61 -11.75 -6.18 4.18
C LEU A 61 -12.09 -7.30 3.20
N THR A 62 -13.37 -7.66 3.16
CA THR A 62 -13.88 -8.64 2.20
C THR A 62 -14.09 -8.02 0.83
N ASP A 63 -14.25 -8.86 -0.20
CA ASP A 63 -14.55 -8.41 -1.55
C ASP A 63 -15.82 -7.55 -1.60
N GLU A 64 -16.87 -7.96 -0.90
CA GLU A 64 -18.12 -7.21 -0.81
C GLU A 64 -17.95 -5.85 -0.15
N GLN A 65 -17.16 -5.77 0.91
CA GLN A 65 -16.85 -4.52 1.58
C GLN A 65 -16.05 -3.57 0.70
N LEU A 66 -15.08 -4.10 -0.05
CA LEU A 66 -14.29 -3.32 -1.01
C LEU A 66 -15.17 -2.78 -2.14
N GLU A 67 -16.06 -3.58 -2.69
CA GLU A 67 -17.03 -3.15 -3.70
C GLU A 67 -17.97 -2.06 -3.16
N SER A 68 -18.45 -2.23 -1.95
CA SER A 68 -19.31 -1.25 -1.28
C SER A 68 -18.59 0.07 -1.03
N LEU A 69 -17.33 0.02 -0.59
CA LEU A 69 -16.49 1.22 -0.40
C LEU A 69 -16.25 1.95 -1.72
N ALA A 70 -15.92 1.22 -2.79
CA ALA A 70 -15.69 1.80 -4.10
C ALA A 70 -16.95 2.49 -4.65
N GLN A 71 -18.11 1.88 -4.45
CA GLN A 71 -19.38 2.48 -4.84
C GLN A 71 -19.71 3.73 -4.00
N PHE A 72 -19.52 3.64 -2.71
CA PHE A 72 -19.82 4.76 -1.78
C PHE A 72 -18.96 5.99 -2.06
N TYR A 73 -17.68 5.82 -2.36
CA TYR A 73 -16.75 6.90 -2.66
C TYR A 73 -16.66 7.24 -4.15
N HIS A 74 -17.66 6.88 -4.94
CA HIS A 74 -17.79 7.25 -6.37
C HIS A 74 -16.65 6.74 -7.27
N GLN A 75 -15.97 5.67 -6.90
CA GLN A 75 -14.88 5.11 -7.69
C GLN A 75 -15.33 3.95 -8.57
N LYS A 76 -16.39 3.23 -8.19
CA LYS A 76 -16.91 2.13 -8.98
C LYS A 76 -17.65 2.59 -10.22
N THR A 77 -18.51 3.59 -10.07
CA THR A 77 -19.26 4.20 -11.16
C THR A 77 -18.79 5.64 -11.34
N PRO A 78 -18.07 5.96 -12.43
CA PRO A 78 -17.56 7.31 -12.63
C PRO A 78 -18.69 8.36 -12.69
N ASN A 79 -18.51 9.45 -11.97
CA ASN A 79 -19.39 10.60 -11.98
C ASN A 79 -18.61 11.91 -11.74
N LYS A 80 -19.32 13.02 -11.55
CA LYS A 80 -18.70 14.33 -11.31
C LYS A 80 -17.82 14.39 -10.05
N PHE A 81 -18.03 13.52 -9.07
CA PHE A 81 -17.24 13.48 -7.83
C PHE A 81 -15.99 12.61 -7.92
N THR A 82 -15.92 11.67 -8.85
CA THR A 82 -14.85 10.68 -8.94
C THR A 82 -13.45 11.29 -8.94
N GLY A 83 -13.25 12.32 -9.73
CA GLY A 83 -11.95 13.01 -9.87
C GLY A 83 -11.63 14.02 -8.78
N LEU A 84 -12.56 14.31 -7.87
CA LEU A 84 -12.38 15.31 -6.82
C LEU A 84 -11.74 14.74 -5.55
N TYR A 85 -11.61 13.43 -5.44
CA TYR A 85 -10.90 12.78 -4.35
C TYR A 85 -9.37 12.91 -4.51
N PRO A 86 -8.59 12.87 -3.42
CA PRO A 86 -7.14 13.07 -3.49
C PRO A 86 -6.41 12.09 -4.40
N CYS A 87 -6.82 10.83 -4.41
CA CYS A 87 -6.18 9.77 -5.20
C CYS A 87 -7.23 8.94 -5.97
N PRO A 88 -7.84 9.48 -7.04
CA PRO A 88 -8.81 8.72 -7.83
C PRO A 88 -8.21 7.42 -8.38
N ILE A 89 -9.03 6.39 -8.44
CA ILE A 89 -8.63 5.07 -8.93
C ILE A 89 -9.56 4.60 -10.04
N LYS A 90 -9.09 3.62 -10.82
CA LYS A 90 -9.91 2.89 -11.78
C LYS A 90 -10.40 1.61 -11.12
N TRP A 91 -11.71 1.40 -11.12
CA TRP A 91 -12.30 0.23 -10.49
C TRP A 91 -12.97 -0.69 -11.51
N SER A 92 -12.81 -2.00 -11.30
CA SER A 92 -13.53 -3.03 -12.04
C SER A 92 -13.91 -4.14 -11.07
N SER A 93 -15.18 -4.57 -11.10
CA SER A 93 -15.66 -5.67 -10.26
C SER A 93 -15.05 -7.02 -10.63
N HIS A 94 -14.44 -7.12 -11.81
CA HIS A 94 -13.78 -8.35 -12.29
C HIS A 94 -12.33 -8.49 -11.82
N MET A 95 -11.79 -7.51 -11.12
CA MET A 95 -10.45 -7.59 -10.56
C MET A 95 -10.35 -8.64 -9.45
N SER A 96 -9.16 -9.19 -9.24
CA SER A 96 -8.89 -10.06 -8.10
C SER A 96 -9.05 -9.30 -6.78
N LEU A 97 -9.26 -10.03 -5.68
CA LEU A 97 -9.34 -9.44 -4.35
C LEU A 97 -8.08 -8.66 -3.98
N GLU A 98 -6.91 -9.17 -4.31
CA GLU A 98 -5.63 -8.51 -4.06
C GLU A 98 -5.52 -7.19 -4.83
N GLU A 99 -5.93 -7.17 -6.09
CA GLU A 99 -5.94 -5.97 -6.90
C GLU A 99 -6.93 -4.92 -6.37
N LYS A 100 -8.10 -5.36 -5.91
CA LYS A 100 -9.08 -4.48 -5.26
C LYS A 100 -8.53 -3.87 -3.99
N ARG A 101 -7.85 -4.65 -3.14
CA ARG A 101 -7.18 -4.15 -1.94
C ARG A 101 -6.10 -3.13 -2.28
N ARG A 102 -5.28 -3.42 -3.26
CA ARG A 102 -4.21 -2.53 -3.69
C ARG A 102 -4.77 -1.19 -4.18
N ARG A 103 -5.78 -1.20 -5.02
CA ARG A 103 -6.41 0.02 -5.54
C ARG A 103 -7.13 0.80 -4.45
N MET A 104 -7.86 0.12 -3.59
CA MET A 104 -8.51 0.77 -2.44
C MET A 104 -7.48 1.36 -1.48
N GLY A 105 -6.38 0.66 -1.21
CA GLY A 105 -5.28 1.17 -0.41
C GLY A 105 -4.65 2.42 -1.00
N LYS A 106 -4.44 2.45 -2.31
CA LYS A 106 -3.96 3.65 -3.02
C LYS A 106 -4.96 4.81 -2.87
N PHE A 107 -6.24 4.53 -2.99
CA PHE A 107 -7.30 5.53 -2.87
C PHE A 107 -7.30 6.21 -1.49
N ILE A 108 -7.13 5.46 -0.42
CA ILE A 108 -7.09 5.98 0.95
C ILE A 108 -5.70 6.45 1.39
N GLY A 109 -4.69 6.33 0.53
CA GLY A 109 -3.34 6.83 0.78
C GLY A 109 -2.42 5.90 1.58
N LEU A 110 -2.69 4.60 1.60
CA LEU A 110 -1.79 3.63 2.25
C LEU A 110 -0.48 3.46 1.49
N ARG A 111 0.61 3.45 2.22
CA ARG A 111 1.94 3.13 1.66
C ARG A 111 2.00 1.66 1.24
N GLY A 112 2.68 1.39 0.14
CA GLY A 112 2.81 0.04 -0.41
C GLY A 112 1.67 -0.39 -1.32
N CYS A 113 0.62 0.41 -1.44
CA CYS A 113 -0.50 0.19 -2.36
C CYS A 113 -0.40 1.06 -3.63
N GLU A 114 0.69 1.73 -3.81
CA GLU A 114 1.00 2.50 -5.01
C GLU A 114 1.02 1.57 -6.24
N SER A 115 0.89 2.16 -7.43
CA SER A 115 0.97 1.39 -8.67
C SER A 115 2.16 0.45 -8.63
N PRO A 116 2.01 -0.82 -9.05
CA PRO A 116 3.14 -1.73 -8.99
C PRO A 116 4.31 -1.08 -9.72
N ILE A 117 5.29 -0.68 -8.95
CA ILE A 117 6.62 -0.60 -9.49
C ILE A 117 6.83 -2.02 -9.96
N MET A 118 6.81 -2.25 -11.27
CA MET A 118 7.24 -3.51 -11.80
C MET A 118 8.60 -3.75 -11.17
N LEU A 119 8.69 -4.67 -10.25
CA LEU A 119 9.96 -5.11 -9.70
C LEU A 119 10.70 -5.68 -10.89
N LYS A 120 11.48 -4.82 -11.55
CA LYS A 120 12.38 -5.25 -12.59
C LYS A 120 13.29 -6.28 -11.96
N THR A 121 13.38 -7.42 -12.58
CA THR A 121 14.33 -8.45 -12.15
C THR A 121 15.72 -7.83 -12.20
N GLU A 122 16.62 -8.33 -11.38
CA GLU A 122 18.03 -7.89 -11.38
C GLU A 122 18.62 -7.90 -12.79
N GLU A 123 18.25 -8.90 -13.58
CA GLU A 123 18.67 -9.02 -14.99
C GLU A 123 18.15 -7.87 -15.86
N GLU A 124 16.90 -7.45 -15.68
CA GLU A 124 16.31 -6.32 -16.41
C GLU A 124 16.99 -5.01 -16.05
N ILE A 125 17.27 -4.79 -14.76
CA ILE A 125 18.01 -3.61 -14.28
C ILE A 125 19.41 -3.58 -14.89
N MET A 126 20.10 -4.71 -14.89
CA MET A 126 21.43 -4.83 -15.47
C MET A 126 21.44 -4.62 -16.99
N ALA A 127 20.39 -5.08 -17.68
CA ALA A 127 20.23 -4.84 -19.12
C ALA A 127 20.01 -3.34 -19.42
N GLU A 128 19.19 -2.66 -18.63
CA GLU A 128 18.98 -1.21 -18.77
C GLU A 128 20.25 -0.40 -18.51
N VAL A 129 21.02 -0.77 -17.48
CA VAL A 129 22.30 -0.14 -17.18
C VAL A 129 23.28 -0.32 -18.33
N ARG A 130 23.35 -1.50 -18.93
CA ARG A 130 24.21 -1.76 -20.10
C ARG A 130 23.79 -0.92 -21.31
N LEU A 131 22.49 -0.82 -21.60
CA LEU A 131 21.97 0.00 -22.70
C LEU A 131 22.27 1.49 -22.48
N ALA A 132 22.06 1.99 -21.27
CA ALA A 132 22.36 3.38 -20.92
C ALA A 132 23.86 3.68 -21.06
N ARG A 133 24.72 2.79 -20.62
CA ARG A 133 26.18 2.92 -20.74
C ARG A 133 26.61 2.92 -22.21
N GLN A 134 26.06 2.03 -23.03
CA GLN A 134 26.35 1.96 -24.46
C GLN A 134 25.90 3.23 -25.18
N ALA A 135 24.71 3.75 -24.89
CA ALA A 135 24.21 5.00 -25.45
C ALA A 135 25.11 6.18 -25.08
N ALA A 136 25.61 6.24 -23.84
CA ALA A 136 26.55 7.27 -23.40
C ALA A 136 27.90 7.17 -24.11
N GLU A 137 28.42 5.96 -24.32
CA GLU A 137 29.66 5.73 -25.09
C GLU A 137 29.51 6.13 -26.57
N ASP A 138 28.40 5.75 -27.20
CA ASP A 138 28.09 6.12 -28.58
C ASP A 138 28.00 7.64 -28.75
N GLU A 139 27.40 8.33 -27.79
CA GLU A 139 27.32 9.78 -27.78
C GLU A 139 28.71 10.43 -27.61
N MET A 140 29.56 9.89 -26.74
CA MET A 140 30.93 10.34 -26.57
C MET A 140 31.76 10.16 -27.85
N TRP A 141 31.63 9.02 -28.53
CA TRP A 141 32.28 8.76 -29.84
C TRP A 141 31.79 9.73 -30.89
N ARG A 142 30.52 10.02 -30.96
CA ARG A 142 29.93 10.96 -31.90
C ARG A 142 30.47 12.36 -31.68
N ARG A 143 30.64 12.81 -30.44
CA ARG A 143 31.25 14.09 -30.09
C ARG A 143 32.73 14.17 -30.48
N LYS A 144 33.46 13.09 -30.33
CA LYS A 144 34.87 13.02 -30.71
C LYS A 144 35.09 13.03 -32.23
N GLN A 145 34.21 12.39 -33.00
CA GLN A 145 34.29 12.36 -34.47
C GLN A 145 33.87 13.69 -35.13
N PHE A 146 32.97 14.43 -34.50
CA PHE A 146 32.40 15.66 -35.01
C PHE A 146 32.44 16.79 -33.98
N PRO A 147 33.63 17.24 -33.52
CA PRO A 147 33.73 18.25 -32.45
C PRO A 147 33.15 19.62 -32.83
N TRP A 148 32.91 19.87 -34.13
CA TRP A 148 32.31 21.10 -34.64
C TRP A 148 30.78 21.03 -34.85
N GLN A 149 30.14 19.94 -34.60
CA GLN A 149 28.67 19.79 -34.61
C GLN A 149 28.06 20.11 -33.24
N PHE A 150 28.04 21.37 -32.91
CA PHE A 150 27.26 21.85 -31.79
C PHE A 150 26.04 22.62 -32.27
#